data_145ba186bbbdfe7d1083526cd2810158
#
_entry.id   145ba186bbbdfe7d1083526cd2810158
#
_cell.length_a   1.000
_cell.length_b   1.000
_cell.length_c   1.000
_cell.angle_alpha   90.00
_cell.angle_beta   90.00
_cell.angle_gamma   90.00
#
_symmetry.space_group_name_H-M   'P 1'
#
loop_
_entity.id
_entity.type
_entity.pdbx_description
1 polymer ?
#
loop_
_entity_poly.entity_id
_entity_poly.type
_entity_poly.pdbx_seq_one_letter_code
_entity_poly.pdbx_strand_id
1 'polypeptide(L)'
;MNNTYPTGVHKDVGDLHEGFSNLMCMRRGDYSGGILTFPEFRVGANLQDGDLLLMDAHEWHGNTQMTLHSEDAERISLVLYYRTNMVACGTPEEEIENAKKTVSPDFQPEDPKASDFVTTEFAGRHDPRDGIKIDIKS
;
A
#
# COMPACT_ATOMS: atom_id res chain seq x y z
N MET A 1 -5.60 2.64 -5.91
CA MET A 1 -5.13 1.25 -5.85
C MET A 1 -4.61 0.92 -7.22
N ASN A 2 -3.36 0.62 -7.34
CA ASN A 2 -2.82 0.27 -8.64
C ASN A 2 -2.53 -1.23 -8.66
N ASN A 3 -3.43 -1.92 -9.26
CA ASN A 3 -3.51 -3.36 -9.23
C ASN A 3 -2.69 -4.06 -10.33
N THR A 4 -2.03 -3.34 -11.21
CA THR A 4 -1.26 -3.92 -12.31
C THR A 4 0.02 -3.16 -12.63
N TYR A 5 0.40 -2.22 -11.76
CA TYR A 5 1.58 -1.38 -11.99
C TYR A 5 2.85 -2.05 -11.46
N PRO A 6 3.86 -2.28 -12.32
CA PRO A 6 5.13 -2.78 -11.84
C PRO A 6 5.84 -1.67 -11.05
N THR A 7 6.20 -1.97 -9.81
CA THR A 7 7.03 -1.08 -9.02
C THR A 7 8.48 -1.24 -9.48
N GLY A 8 9.11 -0.14 -9.87
CA GLY A 8 10.55 -0.13 -10.18
C GLY A 8 11.39 -0.57 -8.99
N VAL A 9 12.64 -0.92 -9.23
CA VAL A 9 13.56 -1.35 -8.16
C VAL A 9 13.83 -0.18 -7.20
N HIS A 10 13.57 -0.37 -5.91
CA HIS A 10 13.70 0.63 -4.85
C HIS A 10 14.02 -0.02 -3.50
N LYS A 11 14.24 0.79 -2.50
CA LYS A 11 14.30 0.42 -1.07
C LYS A 11 13.28 1.26 -0.32
N ASP A 12 12.60 0.69 0.66
CA ASP A 12 11.68 1.44 1.51
C ASP A 12 12.47 2.15 2.61
N VAL A 13 12.57 3.47 2.47
CA VAL A 13 13.26 4.32 3.44
C VAL A 13 12.26 4.78 4.50
N GLY A 14 12.49 4.39 5.74
CA GLY A 14 11.66 4.79 6.87
C GLY A 14 10.85 3.66 7.50
N ASP A 15 10.93 2.45 6.97
CA ASP A 15 10.43 1.25 7.64
C ASP A 15 11.27 0.96 8.88
N LEU A 16 10.66 0.29 9.86
CA LEU A 16 11.32 -0.10 11.10
C LEU A 16 12.36 -1.18 10.83
N HIS A 17 13.63 -0.91 11.20
CA HIS A 17 14.76 -1.80 10.94
C HIS A 17 14.67 -3.15 11.67
N GLU A 18 14.03 -3.16 12.83
CA GLU A 18 13.91 -4.35 13.69
C GLU A 18 12.77 -5.27 13.28
N GLY A 19 12.09 -4.97 12.18
CA GLY A 19 10.93 -5.73 11.72
C GLY A 19 11.02 -6.13 10.25
N PHE A 20 10.02 -6.89 9.84
CA PHE A 20 9.78 -7.18 8.44
C PHE A 20 8.57 -6.42 7.92
N SER A 21 8.64 -5.98 6.68
CA SER A 21 7.46 -5.59 5.95
C SER A 21 6.71 -6.82 5.48
N ASN A 22 5.39 -6.79 5.64
CA ASN A 22 4.51 -7.90 5.28
C ASN A 22 3.82 -7.56 3.97
N LEU A 23 3.98 -8.40 2.97
CA LEU A 23 3.35 -8.23 1.68
C LEU A 23 2.39 -9.38 1.42
N MET A 24 1.10 -9.07 1.31
CA MET A 24 0.07 -10.01 0.91
C MET A 24 -0.27 -9.80 -0.55
N CYS A 25 -0.37 -10.89 -1.31
CA CYS A 25 -0.76 -10.85 -2.71
C CYS A 25 -2.18 -11.37 -2.88
N MET A 26 -2.97 -10.62 -3.62
CA MET A 26 -4.29 -11.04 -4.11
C MET A 26 -4.25 -11.00 -5.64
N ARG A 27 -4.68 -12.09 -6.27
CA ARG A 27 -4.63 -12.20 -7.73
C ARG A 27 -5.89 -12.85 -8.29
N ARG A 28 -6.24 -12.40 -9.50
CA ARG A 28 -7.37 -12.91 -10.25
C ARG A 28 -7.03 -12.94 -11.74
N GLY A 29 -7.71 -13.79 -12.49
CA GLY A 29 -7.53 -13.92 -13.92
C GLY A 29 -6.17 -14.47 -14.33
N ASP A 30 -5.90 -14.45 -15.62
CA ASP A 30 -4.66 -14.97 -16.19
C ASP A 30 -3.71 -13.85 -16.59
N TYR A 31 -2.49 -13.90 -16.05
CA TYR A 31 -1.40 -13.00 -16.38
C TYR A 31 -0.03 -13.63 -16.15
N SER A 32 0.99 -13.09 -16.76
CA SER A 32 2.39 -13.44 -16.53
C SER A 32 3.18 -12.23 -15.99
N GLY A 33 4.30 -12.49 -15.34
CA GLY A 33 5.09 -11.44 -14.69
C GLY A 33 4.56 -11.07 -13.30
N GLY A 34 4.82 -9.84 -12.86
CA GLY A 34 4.49 -9.39 -11.50
C GLY A 34 5.30 -10.08 -10.40
N ILE A 35 6.40 -10.71 -10.76
CA ILE A 35 7.29 -11.41 -9.84
C ILE A 35 8.02 -10.36 -8.99
N LEU A 36 7.93 -10.48 -7.67
CA LEU A 36 8.73 -9.66 -6.77
C LEU A 36 10.20 -10.14 -6.83
N THR A 37 11.10 -9.25 -7.18
CA THR A 37 12.52 -9.55 -7.38
C THR A 37 13.39 -8.84 -6.36
N PHE A 38 14.45 -9.52 -5.95
CA PHE A 38 15.53 -8.99 -5.12
C PHE A 38 16.83 -9.09 -5.92
N PRO A 39 17.21 -8.06 -6.70
CA PRO A 39 18.27 -8.16 -7.70
C PRO A 39 19.64 -8.51 -7.10
N GLU A 40 19.98 -7.99 -5.91
CA GLU A 40 21.25 -8.26 -5.24
C GLU A 40 21.41 -9.74 -4.89
N PHE A 41 20.31 -10.40 -4.52
CA PHE A 41 20.30 -11.83 -4.18
C PHE A 41 20.00 -12.73 -5.39
N ARG A 42 19.63 -12.15 -6.54
CA ARG A 42 19.19 -12.87 -7.74
C ARG A 42 18.02 -13.82 -7.46
N VAL A 43 17.11 -13.38 -6.61
CA VAL A 43 15.93 -14.15 -6.21
C VAL A 43 14.68 -13.46 -6.72
N GLY A 44 13.69 -14.24 -7.13
CA GLY A 44 12.34 -13.80 -7.47
C GLY A 44 11.29 -14.61 -6.73
N ALA A 45 10.32 -13.95 -6.13
CA ALA A 45 9.17 -14.55 -5.47
C ALA A 45 7.93 -14.41 -6.36
N ASN A 46 7.43 -15.51 -6.90
CA ASN A 46 6.18 -15.54 -7.66
C ASN A 46 5.00 -15.80 -6.71
N LEU A 47 4.53 -14.74 -6.06
CA LEU A 47 3.47 -14.82 -5.08
C LEU A 47 2.14 -15.20 -5.72
N GLN A 48 1.48 -16.18 -5.13
CA GLN A 48 0.16 -16.64 -5.52
C GLN A 48 -0.94 -15.91 -4.75
N ASP A 49 -2.19 -16.17 -5.10
CA ASP A 49 -3.34 -15.59 -4.40
C ASP A 49 -3.36 -16.04 -2.94
N GLY A 50 -3.45 -15.06 -2.03
CA GLY A 50 -3.42 -15.28 -0.59
C GLY A 50 -2.04 -15.48 0.02
N ASP A 51 -0.95 -15.49 -0.76
CA ASP A 51 0.39 -15.61 -0.22
C ASP A 51 0.76 -14.39 0.64
N LEU A 52 1.39 -14.65 1.77
CA LEU A 52 2.00 -13.67 2.65
C LEU A 52 3.52 -13.83 2.62
N LEU A 53 4.21 -12.79 2.24
CA LEU A 53 5.67 -12.70 2.29
C LEU A 53 6.10 -11.73 3.38
N LEU A 54 7.06 -12.18 4.20
CA LEU A 54 7.81 -11.36 5.14
C LEU A 54 9.16 -11.03 4.50
N MET A 55 9.47 -9.75 4.37
CA MET A 55 10.70 -9.32 3.72
C MET A 55 11.35 -8.14 4.45
N ASP A 56 12.65 -8.02 4.32
CA ASP A 56 13.35 -6.79 4.66
C ASP A 56 13.20 -5.80 3.49
N ALA A 57 12.37 -4.79 3.67
CA ALA A 57 12.11 -3.78 2.65
C ALA A 57 13.26 -2.78 2.44
N HIS A 58 14.30 -2.80 3.30
CA HIS A 58 15.52 -2.03 3.10
C HIS A 58 16.43 -2.64 2.02
N GLU A 59 16.16 -3.86 1.59
CA GLU A 59 16.85 -4.48 0.47
C GLU A 59 16.25 -4.02 -0.87
N TRP A 60 17.10 -3.95 -1.92
CA TRP A 60 16.64 -3.60 -3.24
C TRP A 60 15.60 -4.60 -3.74
N HIS A 61 14.40 -4.12 -3.99
CA HIS A 61 13.30 -4.94 -4.48
C HIS A 61 12.45 -4.20 -5.50
N GLY A 62 11.69 -4.95 -6.29
CA GLY A 62 10.80 -4.41 -7.30
C GLY A 62 10.06 -5.51 -8.02
N ASN A 63 9.07 -5.17 -8.83
CA ASN A 63 8.27 -6.13 -9.55
C ASN A 63 8.65 -6.17 -11.03
N THR A 64 8.66 -7.36 -11.62
CA THR A 64 8.72 -7.49 -13.08
C THR A 64 7.44 -6.98 -13.71
N GLN A 65 7.54 -6.55 -14.96
CA GLN A 65 6.37 -6.11 -15.72
C GLN A 65 5.35 -7.24 -15.83
N MET A 66 4.08 -6.87 -15.77
CA MET A 66 2.96 -7.78 -15.98
C MET A 66 2.48 -7.74 -17.42
N THR A 67 2.09 -8.90 -17.92
CA THR A 67 1.36 -9.04 -19.19
C THR A 67 0.03 -9.71 -18.88
N LEU A 68 -1.08 -9.03 -19.16
CA LEU A 68 -2.41 -9.53 -18.92
C LEU A 68 -2.84 -10.43 -20.09
N HIS A 69 -3.42 -11.59 -19.78
CA HIS A 69 -3.90 -12.58 -20.74
C HIS A 69 -5.42 -12.75 -20.70
N SER A 70 -6.09 -12.25 -19.65
CA SER A 70 -7.54 -12.17 -19.54
C SER A 70 -8.00 -10.77 -19.16
N GLU A 71 -9.24 -10.42 -19.48
CA GLU A 71 -9.82 -9.10 -19.19
C GLU A 71 -10.00 -8.87 -17.68
N ASP A 72 -10.18 -9.93 -16.93
CA ASP A 72 -10.33 -9.91 -15.48
C ASP A 72 -9.00 -10.09 -14.73
N ALA A 73 -7.88 -10.07 -15.44
CA ALA A 73 -6.57 -10.21 -14.84
C ALA A 73 -6.24 -9.02 -13.93
N GLU A 74 -5.96 -9.33 -12.68
CA GLU A 74 -5.71 -8.33 -11.64
C GLU A 74 -4.75 -8.87 -10.59
N ARG A 75 -3.84 -8.02 -10.13
CA ARG A 75 -2.95 -8.30 -9.00
C ARG A 75 -2.92 -7.12 -8.07
N ILE A 76 -3.31 -7.34 -6.83
CA ILE A 76 -3.26 -6.35 -5.77
C ILE A 76 -2.21 -6.79 -4.76
N SER A 77 -1.33 -5.87 -4.37
CA SER A 77 -0.41 -6.07 -3.25
C SER A 77 -0.84 -5.18 -2.10
N LEU A 78 -1.04 -5.79 -0.95
CA LEU A 78 -1.24 -5.10 0.32
C LEU A 78 0.07 -5.17 1.10
N VAL A 79 0.66 -4.01 1.38
CA VAL A 79 1.89 -3.91 2.15
C VAL A 79 1.56 -3.36 3.54
N LEU A 80 1.99 -4.08 4.57
CA LEU A 80 1.83 -3.74 5.98
C LEU A 80 3.21 -3.60 6.61
N TYR A 81 3.50 -2.44 7.15
CA TYR A 81 4.82 -2.15 7.73
C TYR A 81 4.69 -1.18 8.91
N TYR A 82 5.67 -1.17 9.77
CA TYR A 82 5.85 -0.16 10.79
C TYR A 82 6.89 0.87 10.34
N ARG A 83 6.62 2.12 10.61
CA ARG A 83 7.58 3.18 10.33
C ARG A 83 8.42 3.48 11.57
N THR A 84 9.69 3.80 11.36
CA THR A 84 10.65 4.13 12.45
C THR A 84 10.12 5.23 13.36
N ASN A 85 9.45 6.24 12.81
CA ASN A 85 8.90 7.34 13.61
C ASN A 85 7.70 6.94 14.48
N MET A 86 7.06 5.79 14.22
CA MET A 86 5.97 5.29 15.07
C MET A 86 6.49 4.79 16.44
N VAL A 87 7.76 4.46 16.54
CA VAL A 87 8.37 4.02 17.81
C VAL A 87 8.37 5.14 18.84
N ALA A 88 8.41 6.39 18.38
CA ALA A 88 8.43 7.59 19.21
C ALA A 88 7.07 8.32 19.27
N CYS A 89 5.99 7.66 18.85
CA CYS A 89 4.65 8.24 18.94
C CYS A 89 4.26 8.47 20.40
N GLY A 90 3.67 9.63 20.66
CA GLY A 90 3.06 9.98 21.94
C GLY A 90 1.67 9.39 22.11
N THR A 91 0.92 9.95 23.03
CA THR A 91 -0.51 9.64 23.18
C THR A 91 -1.29 10.12 21.95
N PRO A 92 -2.49 9.58 21.70
CA PRO A 92 -3.34 10.03 20.57
C PRO A 92 -3.57 11.55 20.59
N GLU A 93 -3.72 12.15 21.77
CA GLU A 93 -3.92 13.58 21.94
C GLU A 93 -2.68 14.38 21.54
N GLU A 94 -1.50 13.93 21.94
CA GLU A 94 -0.21 14.53 21.54
C GLU A 94 0.01 14.47 20.05
N GLU A 95 -0.31 13.33 19.43
CA GLU A 95 -0.15 13.15 17.97
C GLU A 95 -1.13 14.03 17.19
N ILE A 96 -2.37 14.20 17.66
CA ILE A 96 -3.33 15.12 17.08
C ILE A 96 -2.80 16.57 17.14
N GLU A 97 -2.24 16.98 18.28
CA GLU A 97 -1.67 18.32 18.43
C GLU A 97 -0.42 18.53 17.56
N ASN A 98 0.40 17.50 17.40
CA ASN A 98 1.56 17.54 16.51
C ASN A 98 1.13 17.62 15.04
N ALA A 99 0.13 16.86 14.65
CA ALA A 99 -0.44 16.92 13.30
C ALA A 99 -0.97 18.31 12.97
N LYS A 100 -1.68 18.97 13.90
CA LYS A 100 -2.16 20.35 13.72
C LYS A 100 -1.03 21.36 13.50
N LYS A 101 0.12 21.15 14.15
CA LYS A 101 1.30 22.02 13.97
C LYS A 101 2.00 21.81 12.63
N THR A 102 1.88 20.62 12.06
CA THR A 102 2.56 20.21 10.81
C THR A 102 1.73 20.52 9.57
N VAL A 103 0.43 20.81 9.76
CA VAL A 103 -0.45 21.20 8.66
C VAL A 103 0.05 22.51 8.07
N SER A 104 0.31 22.49 6.76
CA SER A 104 0.72 23.67 6.01
C SER A 104 -0.24 24.84 6.26
N PRO A 105 0.24 26.09 6.36
CA PRO A 105 -0.62 27.27 6.45
C PRO A 105 -1.67 27.37 5.34
N ASP A 106 -1.42 26.74 4.21
CA ASP A 106 -2.33 26.69 3.06
C ASP A 106 -3.42 25.61 3.20
N PHE A 107 -3.34 24.76 4.22
CA PHE A 107 -4.39 23.78 4.50
C PHE A 107 -5.55 24.47 5.20
N GLN A 108 -6.62 24.72 4.48
CA GLN A 108 -7.88 25.18 5.05
C GLN A 108 -8.72 23.97 5.43
N PRO A 109 -9.05 23.77 6.72
CA PRO A 109 -9.91 22.65 7.16
C PRO A 109 -11.29 22.65 6.52
N GLU A 110 -11.66 23.77 5.90
CA GLU A 110 -12.95 23.98 5.24
C GLU A 110 -12.86 23.75 3.71
N ASP A 111 -11.71 23.31 3.18
CA ASP A 111 -11.62 22.95 1.78
C ASP A 111 -12.44 21.67 1.55
N PRO A 112 -13.57 21.77 0.81
CA PRO A 112 -14.43 20.62 0.54
C PRO A 112 -13.67 19.45 -0.11
N LYS A 113 -12.56 19.74 -0.81
CA LYS A 113 -11.69 18.70 -1.37
C LYS A 113 -10.91 17.93 -0.31
N ALA A 114 -10.64 18.50 0.84
CA ALA A 114 -9.92 17.80 1.92
C ALA A 114 -10.85 16.86 2.70
N SER A 115 -12.11 17.27 2.94
CA SER A 115 -13.12 16.38 3.52
C SER A 115 -13.53 15.28 2.56
N ASP A 116 -13.59 15.58 1.26
CA ASP A 116 -13.89 14.62 0.21
C ASP A 116 -12.77 13.59 0.02
N PHE A 117 -11.50 13.98 0.26
CA PHE A 117 -10.38 13.06 0.10
C PHE A 117 -10.41 11.93 1.13
N VAL A 118 -10.86 12.19 2.35
CA VAL A 118 -10.92 11.17 3.42
C VAL A 118 -12.17 10.30 3.31
N THR A 119 -13.26 10.84 2.76
CA THR A 119 -14.54 10.13 2.72
C THR A 119 -14.97 9.66 1.34
N THR A 120 -14.64 10.39 0.28
CA THR A 120 -15.15 10.12 -1.06
C THR A 120 -14.20 9.31 -1.93
N GLU A 121 -12.89 9.37 -1.77
CA GLU A 121 -12.01 8.50 -2.57
C GLU A 121 -12.12 7.03 -2.16
N PHE A 122 -12.41 6.73 -0.90
CA PHE A 122 -12.77 5.38 -0.49
C PHE A 122 -14.23 5.02 -0.82
N ALA A 123 -15.13 6.00 -0.80
CA ALA A 123 -16.54 5.78 -1.16
C ALA A 123 -16.81 5.89 -2.66
N GLY A 124 -16.01 6.67 -3.39
CA GLY A 124 -16.24 6.99 -4.80
C GLY A 124 -15.60 6.01 -5.80
N ARG A 125 -14.76 5.10 -5.36
CA ARG A 125 -14.32 3.97 -6.18
C ARG A 125 -15.15 2.74 -5.87
N HIS A 126 -16.44 2.91 -5.98
CA HIS A 126 -17.34 1.79 -6.04
C HIS A 126 -17.07 1.07 -7.36
N ASP A 127 -16.37 -0.02 -7.30
CA ASP A 127 -16.43 -1.01 -8.38
C ASP A 127 -17.85 -1.58 -8.33
N PRO A 128 -18.67 -1.38 -9.37
CA PRO A 128 -20.03 -1.88 -9.38
C PRO A 128 -20.12 -3.41 -9.22
N ARG A 129 -18.98 -4.10 -9.21
CA ARG A 129 -18.85 -5.55 -9.04
C ARG A 129 -18.77 -5.98 -7.56
N ASP A 130 -18.46 -5.09 -6.62
CA ASP A 130 -18.05 -5.55 -5.28
C ASP A 130 -19.13 -5.54 -4.22
N GLY A 131 -20.25 -4.85 -4.38
CA GLY A 131 -21.40 -4.93 -3.47
C GLY A 131 -21.10 -4.74 -1.97
N ILE A 132 -19.87 -4.41 -1.58
CA ILE A 132 -19.42 -4.31 -0.19
C ILE A 132 -19.59 -2.86 0.27
N LYS A 133 -20.61 -2.61 1.07
CA LYS A 133 -20.72 -1.39 1.86
C LYS A 133 -19.94 -1.60 3.16
N ILE A 134 -18.85 -0.86 3.35
CA ILE A 134 -18.18 -0.78 4.64
C ILE A 134 -18.83 0.39 5.39
N ASP A 135 -19.75 0.07 6.30
CA ASP A 135 -20.28 1.04 7.26
C ASP A 135 -19.28 1.17 8.41
N ILE A 136 -18.47 2.22 8.39
CA ILE A 136 -17.65 2.61 9.55
C ILE A 136 -18.56 3.48 10.44
N LYS A 137 -19.17 2.86 11.46
CA LYS A 137 -19.82 3.62 12.53
C LYS A 137 -18.75 4.14 13.47
N SER A 138 -18.74 5.45 13.61
CA SER A 138 -18.01 6.21 14.64
C SER A 138 -18.44 5.80 16.04
#